data_d1e6e4352e13dc3053a5fb826cbfac6d
#
_entry.id   d1e6e4352e13dc3053a5fb826cbfac6d
#
_cell.length_a   1.000
_cell.length_b   1.000
_cell.length_c   1.000
_cell.angle_alpha   90.00
_cell.angle_beta   90.00
_cell.angle_gamma   90.00
#
_symmetry.space_group_name_H-M   'P 1'
#
loop_
_entity.id
_entity.type
_entity.pdbx_description
1 polymer ?
#
loop_
_entity_poly.entity_id
_entity_poly.type
_entity_poly.pdbx_seq_one_letter_code
_entity_poly.pdbx_strand_id
1 'polypeptide(L)'
;MSGKLTAEEVCRRYQIPAEVLEEYRSMGLCGAVRMAMDDWRYDDTDLQRLGLIMALHDVGFGKSDIESYMQLMLQDGKSKTERLRFLDERRKAKLEEIHRRERQLERMDYLRYKLRSE
;
A
#
# COMPACT_ATOMS: atom_id res chain seq x y z
N MET A 1 28.06 -6.12 -7.14
CA MET A 1 27.07 -6.18 -8.22
C MET A 1 25.75 -6.67 -7.67
N SER A 2 24.74 -5.86 -7.79
CA SER A 2 23.43 -6.28 -7.37
C SER A 2 22.94 -7.38 -8.30
N GLY A 3 23.04 -8.63 -7.89
CA GLY A 3 22.49 -9.73 -8.64
C GLY A 3 20.97 -9.63 -8.65
N LYS A 4 20.37 -10.04 -9.75
CA LYS A 4 18.94 -10.18 -9.80
C LYS A 4 18.53 -11.40 -8.99
N LEU A 5 17.47 -11.28 -8.22
CA LEU A 5 16.99 -12.32 -7.32
C LEU A 5 15.78 -13.03 -7.88
N THR A 6 15.64 -14.32 -7.56
CA THR A 6 14.41 -15.05 -7.86
C THR A 6 13.31 -14.65 -6.90
N ALA A 7 12.07 -14.95 -7.24
CA ALA A 7 10.93 -14.70 -6.35
C ALA A 7 11.13 -15.36 -4.99
N GLU A 8 11.63 -16.60 -4.99
CA GLU A 8 11.87 -17.35 -3.76
C GLU A 8 12.91 -16.65 -2.88
N GLU A 9 14.00 -16.18 -3.49
CA GLU A 9 15.05 -15.46 -2.76
C GLU A 9 14.52 -14.14 -2.17
N VAL A 10 13.70 -13.40 -2.92
CA VAL A 10 13.12 -12.16 -2.45
C VAL A 10 12.23 -12.40 -1.23
N CYS A 11 11.37 -13.41 -1.30
CA CYS A 11 10.49 -13.75 -0.18
C CYS A 11 11.29 -14.12 1.06
N ARG A 12 12.35 -14.90 0.87
CA ARG A 12 13.15 -15.38 2.00
C ARG A 12 14.02 -14.28 2.60
N ARG A 13 14.74 -13.52 1.76
CA ARG A 13 15.72 -12.54 2.22
C ARG A 13 15.09 -11.28 2.80
N TYR A 14 14.00 -10.85 2.23
CA TYR A 14 13.37 -9.57 2.61
C TYR A 14 12.02 -9.76 3.29
N GLN A 15 11.64 -11.02 3.52
CA GLN A 15 10.40 -11.37 4.21
C GLN A 15 9.17 -10.73 3.54
N ILE A 16 9.18 -10.73 2.22
CA ILE A 16 8.08 -10.19 1.43
C ILE A 16 7.11 -11.32 1.12
N PRO A 17 5.81 -11.15 1.48
CA PRO A 17 4.82 -12.20 1.17
C PRO A 17 4.68 -12.44 -0.33
N ALA A 18 4.42 -13.68 -0.69
CA ALA A 18 4.23 -14.04 -2.10
C ALA A 18 3.09 -13.26 -2.75
N GLU A 19 2.05 -12.93 -1.98
CA GLU A 19 0.91 -12.14 -2.44
C GLU A 19 1.33 -10.75 -2.90
N VAL A 20 2.33 -10.17 -2.25
CA VAL A 20 2.85 -8.84 -2.62
C VAL A 20 3.58 -8.92 -3.95
N LEU A 21 4.36 -9.98 -4.17
CA LEU A 21 5.02 -10.19 -5.46
C LEU A 21 4.00 -10.34 -6.59
N GLU A 22 2.94 -11.10 -6.34
CA GLU A 22 1.88 -11.30 -7.32
C GLU A 22 1.16 -10.00 -7.61
N GLU A 23 0.88 -9.20 -6.59
CA GLU A 23 0.27 -7.88 -6.72
C GLU A 23 1.14 -6.95 -7.56
N TYR A 24 2.44 -6.90 -7.26
CA TYR A 24 3.39 -6.09 -8.02
C TYR A 24 3.43 -6.49 -9.49
N ARG A 25 3.50 -7.79 -9.72
CA ARG A 25 3.54 -8.34 -11.08
C ARG A 25 2.26 -7.98 -11.86
N SER A 26 1.10 -8.06 -11.20
CA SER A 26 -0.19 -7.77 -11.84
C SER A 26 -0.35 -6.30 -12.19
N MET A 27 0.40 -5.40 -11.56
CA MET A 27 0.35 -3.97 -11.86
C MET A 27 0.99 -3.62 -13.20
N GLY A 28 1.82 -4.51 -13.76
CA GLY A 28 2.46 -4.29 -15.04
C GLY A 28 3.53 -3.21 -15.07
N LEU A 29 4.07 -2.83 -13.92
CA LEU A 29 5.02 -1.73 -13.83
C LEU A 29 6.38 -2.04 -14.44
N CYS A 30 6.68 -3.30 -14.65
CA CYS A 30 7.97 -3.74 -15.17
C CYS A 30 8.02 -3.83 -16.70
N GLY A 31 6.91 -3.55 -17.37
CA GLY A 31 6.82 -3.61 -18.83
C GLY A 31 6.44 -4.99 -19.34
N ALA A 32 5.93 -5.00 -20.58
CA ALA A 32 5.38 -6.21 -21.17
C ALA A 32 6.42 -7.32 -21.39
N VAL A 33 7.68 -6.94 -21.68
CA VAL A 33 8.73 -7.92 -21.93
C VAL A 33 8.99 -8.77 -20.70
N ARG A 34 9.13 -8.11 -19.52
CA ARG A 34 9.37 -8.84 -18.28
C ARG A 34 8.16 -9.65 -17.86
N MET A 35 6.96 -9.14 -18.13
CA MET A 35 5.72 -9.86 -17.83
C MET A 35 5.62 -11.19 -18.57
N ALA A 36 6.21 -11.26 -19.77
CA ALA A 36 6.17 -12.46 -20.60
C ALA A 36 7.29 -13.45 -20.30
N MET A 37 8.23 -13.11 -19.43
CA MET A 37 9.35 -13.97 -19.08
C MET A 37 8.95 -15.01 -18.04
N ASP A 38 9.28 -16.27 -18.29
CA ASP A 38 9.06 -17.34 -17.34
C ASP A 38 10.01 -17.24 -16.15
N ASP A 39 11.25 -16.77 -16.41
CA ASP A 39 12.29 -16.64 -15.40
C ASP A 39 12.40 -15.19 -14.94
N TRP A 40 11.38 -14.72 -14.21
CA TRP A 40 11.35 -13.36 -13.69
C TRP A 40 12.39 -13.20 -12.60
N ARG A 41 13.25 -12.19 -12.76
CA ARG A 41 14.25 -11.83 -11.75
C ARG A 41 13.98 -10.41 -11.26
N TYR A 42 14.24 -10.18 -9.98
CA TYR A 42 13.98 -8.90 -9.33
C TYR A 42 15.30 -8.16 -9.11
N ASP A 43 15.35 -6.89 -9.54
CA ASP A 43 16.52 -6.02 -9.35
C ASP A 43 16.25 -5.04 -8.19
N ASP A 44 17.23 -4.13 -7.97
CA ASP A 44 17.13 -3.16 -6.88
C ASP A 44 15.92 -2.23 -7.02
N THR A 45 15.57 -1.83 -8.24
CA THR A 45 14.39 -1.01 -8.48
C THR A 45 13.13 -1.76 -8.07
N ASP A 46 13.03 -3.02 -8.42
CA ASP A 46 11.90 -3.86 -8.02
C ASP A 46 11.80 -3.95 -6.49
N LEU A 47 12.94 -4.13 -5.82
CA LEU A 47 12.97 -4.25 -4.37
C LEU A 47 12.49 -2.97 -3.68
N GLN A 48 12.89 -1.81 -4.20
CA GLN A 48 12.41 -0.53 -3.69
C GLN A 48 10.91 -0.39 -3.86
N ARG A 49 10.39 -0.80 -5.01
CA ARG A 49 8.95 -0.74 -5.28
C ARG A 49 8.17 -1.70 -4.38
N LEU A 50 8.68 -2.90 -4.19
CA LEU A 50 8.05 -3.87 -3.28
C LEU A 50 8.02 -3.36 -1.86
N GLY A 51 9.11 -2.73 -1.39
CA GLY A 51 9.15 -2.11 -0.08
C GLY A 51 8.11 -1.02 0.08
N LEU A 52 7.93 -0.20 -0.95
CA LEU A 52 6.91 0.85 -0.94
C LEU A 52 5.50 0.25 -0.90
N ILE A 53 5.24 -0.78 -1.69
CA ILE A 53 3.93 -1.47 -1.66
C ILE A 53 3.63 -1.98 -0.26
N MET A 54 4.62 -2.58 0.40
CA MET A 54 4.44 -3.08 1.77
C MET A 54 4.13 -1.93 2.74
N ALA A 55 4.83 -0.79 2.59
CA ALA A 55 4.56 0.38 3.42
C ALA A 55 3.13 0.91 3.20
N LEU A 56 2.65 0.90 1.96
CA LEU A 56 1.30 1.34 1.65
C LEU A 56 0.25 0.40 2.25
N HIS A 57 0.53 -0.91 2.27
CA HIS A 57 -0.32 -1.87 2.98
C HIS A 57 -0.35 -1.56 4.49
N ASP A 58 0.81 -1.25 5.06
CA ASP A 58 0.90 -0.97 6.50
C ASP A 58 0.09 0.25 6.91
N VAL A 59 -0.05 1.25 6.03
CA VAL A 59 -0.89 2.41 6.34
C VAL A 59 -2.37 2.16 6.04
N GLY A 60 -2.71 0.97 5.62
CA GLY A 60 -4.10 0.55 5.49
C GLY A 60 -4.72 0.77 4.11
N PHE A 61 -3.91 1.03 3.09
CA PHE A 61 -4.45 1.19 1.74
C PHE A 61 -4.86 -0.16 1.16
N GLY A 62 -5.98 -0.16 0.43
CA GLY A 62 -6.40 -1.32 -0.34
C GLY A 62 -5.65 -1.42 -1.66
N LYS A 63 -5.86 -2.51 -2.37
CA LYS A 63 -5.18 -2.81 -3.62
C LYS A 63 -5.33 -1.70 -4.66
N SER A 64 -6.55 -1.15 -4.80
CA SER A 64 -6.83 -0.09 -5.76
C SER A 64 -6.03 1.18 -5.48
N ASP A 65 -5.95 1.59 -4.22
CA ASP A 65 -5.21 2.78 -3.83
C ASP A 65 -3.71 2.59 -4.02
N ILE A 66 -3.22 1.40 -3.70
CA ILE A 66 -1.79 1.08 -3.87
C ILE A 66 -1.41 1.14 -5.35
N GLU A 67 -2.24 0.56 -6.20
CA GLU A 67 -2.02 0.60 -7.64
C GLU A 67 -2.01 2.03 -8.17
N SER A 68 -2.98 2.84 -7.73
CA SER A 68 -3.05 4.26 -8.13
C SER A 68 -1.81 5.02 -7.70
N TYR A 69 -1.35 4.82 -6.47
CA TYR A 69 -0.14 5.47 -5.98
C TYR A 69 1.10 5.06 -6.80
N MET A 70 1.23 3.77 -7.07
CA MET A 70 2.38 3.27 -7.83
C MET A 70 2.38 3.80 -9.26
N GLN A 71 1.21 3.94 -9.89
CA GLN A 71 1.10 4.53 -11.21
C GLN A 71 1.51 6.00 -11.21
N LEU A 72 1.11 6.75 -10.19
CA LEU A 72 1.54 8.15 -10.04
C LEU A 72 3.05 8.26 -9.90
N MET A 73 3.66 7.32 -9.17
CA MET A 73 5.10 7.32 -8.96
C MET A 73 5.89 7.23 -10.27
N LEU A 74 5.34 6.57 -11.28
CA LEU A 74 6.00 6.38 -12.56
C LEU A 74 5.83 7.54 -13.52
N GLN A 75 4.96 8.51 -13.20
CA GLN A 75 4.74 9.67 -14.05
C GLN A 75 5.88 10.67 -13.90
N ASP A 76 6.25 11.28 -15.02
CA ASP A 76 7.28 12.31 -15.02
C ASP A 76 6.74 13.65 -14.52
N GLY A 77 7.63 14.52 -14.06
CA GLY A 77 7.30 15.88 -13.72
C GLY A 77 6.67 16.04 -12.34
N LYS A 78 5.35 16.14 -12.26
CA LYS A 78 4.62 16.49 -11.03
C LYS A 78 4.30 15.31 -10.14
N SER A 79 4.97 14.17 -10.31
CA SER A 79 4.69 12.96 -9.54
C SER A 79 4.69 13.18 -8.02
N LYS A 80 5.68 13.91 -7.51
CA LYS A 80 5.78 14.17 -6.08
C LYS A 80 4.57 14.95 -5.56
N THR A 81 4.17 15.99 -6.27
CA THR A 81 3.01 16.81 -5.90
C THR A 81 1.73 15.97 -5.92
N GLU A 82 1.55 15.17 -6.96
CA GLU A 82 0.37 14.31 -7.09
C GLU A 82 0.33 13.25 -6.00
N ARG A 83 1.47 12.67 -5.66
CA ARG A 83 1.53 11.67 -4.59
C ARG A 83 1.22 12.28 -3.23
N LEU A 84 1.73 13.49 -2.96
CA LEU A 84 1.41 14.19 -1.71
C LEU A 84 -0.08 14.49 -1.62
N ARG A 85 -0.66 14.96 -2.70
CA ARG A 85 -2.11 15.23 -2.75
C ARG A 85 -2.92 13.97 -2.47
N PHE A 86 -2.53 12.87 -3.09
CA PHE A 86 -3.17 11.57 -2.90
C PHE A 86 -3.12 11.16 -1.41
N LEU A 87 -1.96 11.25 -0.80
CA LEU A 87 -1.79 10.88 0.60
C LEU A 87 -2.57 11.82 1.53
N ASP A 88 -2.58 13.12 1.24
CA ASP A 88 -3.32 14.09 2.04
C ASP A 88 -4.82 13.82 2.00
N GLU A 89 -5.36 13.50 0.84
CA GLU A 89 -6.77 13.16 0.69
C GLU A 89 -7.13 11.92 1.48
N ARG A 90 -6.30 10.90 1.42
CA ARG A 90 -6.53 9.65 2.15
C ARG A 90 -6.40 9.85 3.66
N ARG A 91 -5.45 10.69 4.07
CA ARG A 91 -5.28 11.04 5.48
C ARG A 91 -6.51 11.76 6.03
N LYS A 92 -7.03 12.70 5.26
CA LYS A 92 -8.23 13.45 5.63
C LYS A 92 -9.43 12.51 5.81
N ALA A 93 -9.63 11.60 4.86
CA ALA A 93 -10.72 10.63 4.94
C ALA A 93 -10.59 9.72 6.17
N LYS A 94 -9.36 9.30 6.48
CA LYS A 94 -9.12 8.49 7.69
C LYS A 94 -9.44 9.27 8.96
N LEU A 95 -9.05 10.55 9.00
CA LEU A 95 -9.32 11.39 10.17
C LEU A 95 -10.82 11.58 10.38
N GLU A 96 -11.57 11.78 9.30
CA GLU A 96 -13.02 11.87 9.36
C GLU A 96 -13.64 10.59 9.90
N GLU A 97 -13.12 9.45 9.50
CA GLU A 97 -13.58 8.16 9.99
C GLU A 97 -13.29 7.99 11.49
N ILE A 98 -12.10 8.41 11.93
CA ILE A 98 -11.73 8.36 13.35
C ILE A 98 -12.72 9.21 14.17
N HIS A 99 -12.99 10.44 13.72
CA HIS A 99 -13.93 11.32 14.41
C HIS A 99 -15.33 10.71 14.49
N ARG A 100 -15.78 10.07 13.42
CA ARG A 100 -17.07 9.40 13.40
C ARG A 100 -17.12 8.28 14.44
N ARG A 101 -16.04 7.50 14.54
CA ARG A 101 -15.96 6.40 15.50
C ARG A 101 -15.89 6.91 16.94
N GLU A 102 -15.22 8.05 17.16
CA GLU A 102 -15.19 8.69 18.46
C GLU A 102 -16.60 9.10 18.90
N ARG A 103 -17.39 9.69 18.00
CA ARG A 103 -18.77 10.05 18.30
C ARG A 103 -19.63 8.84 18.61
N GLN A 104 -19.41 7.74 17.91
CA GLN A 104 -20.11 6.49 18.20
C GLN A 104 -19.78 5.97 19.60
N LEU A 105 -18.51 6.06 19.98
CA LEU A 105 -18.06 5.65 21.30
C LEU A 105 -18.70 6.51 22.38
N GLU A 106 -18.74 7.82 22.18
CA GLU A 106 -19.40 8.75 23.11
C GLU A 106 -20.87 8.40 23.32
N ARG A 107 -21.56 8.02 22.24
CA ARG A 107 -22.97 7.62 22.33
C ARG A 107 -23.14 6.33 23.14
N MET A 108 -22.23 5.38 22.96
CA MET A 108 -22.24 4.16 23.76
C MET A 108 -22.01 4.47 25.24
N ASP A 109 -21.09 5.37 25.52
CA ASP A 109 -20.78 5.77 26.91
C ASP A 109 -22.00 6.44 27.56
N TYR A 110 -22.74 7.24 26.79
CA TYR A 110 -23.97 7.86 27.26
C TYR A 110 -25.03 6.81 27.59
N LEU A 111 -25.20 5.80 26.73
CA LEU A 111 -26.13 4.72 26.98
C LEU A 111 -25.75 3.92 28.23
N ARG A 112 -24.48 3.67 28.44
CA ARG A 112 -23.98 2.99 29.63
C ARG A 112 -24.27 3.81 30.89
N TYR A 113 -24.06 5.10 30.80
CA TYR A 113 -24.33 6.01 31.90
C TYR A 113 -25.81 5.96 32.27
N LYS A 114 -26.68 6.03 31.28
CA LYS A 114 -28.15 5.99 31.55
C LYS A 114 -28.57 4.69 32.23
N LEU A 115 -28.01 3.55 31.77
CA LEU A 115 -28.32 2.25 32.38
C LEU A 115 -27.88 2.19 33.84
N ARG A 116 -26.72 2.76 34.16
CA ARG A 116 -26.22 2.79 35.53
C ARG A 116 -27.07 3.68 36.44
N SER A 117 -27.74 4.68 35.87
CA SER A 117 -28.57 5.61 36.62
C SER A 117 -30.00 5.10 36.88
N GLU A 118 -30.37 3.99 36.25
CA GLU A 118 -31.67 3.39 36.48
C GLU A 118 -31.74 2.71 37.87
#